data_06d8b6b9a7fe3c570fca9d09e4563852
#
_entry.id   06d8b6b9a7fe3c570fca9d09e4563852
#
_cell.length_a   1.000
_cell.length_b   1.000
_cell.length_c   1.000
_cell.angle_alpha   90.00
_cell.angle_beta   90.00
_cell.angle_gamma   90.00
#
_symmetry.space_group_name_H-M   'P 1'
#
loop_
_entity.id
_entity.type
_entity.pdbx_description
1 polymer ?
#
loop_
_entity_poly.entity_id
_entity_poly.type
_entity_poly.pdbx_seq_one_letter_code
_entity_poly.pdbx_strand_id
1 'polypeptide(L)'
;MHTLEQLRAGELLGARHLKLAENLTVFPPEIFSLKETLEVLDLTGNQLSRLPDELAEFKKLRILFCSENRFTELPEVLGRCRLLTMVGFKANRIATVSAASLPAGLRWLILTDNVIERLPDELGQCAALQKLMLSGNRLTALPDTLANCHRLELLRIAANRLEALPEWLLGLPRLAWLAYAGNPFSDEKERQLGETAAAAEIPWQALTLGEQLGQGASGVIHSAVLRSDEGTQGVAVKLFKGAVTSDGLPRCEMAVSLAAGRHPNLIGVAGRVSDHPSGMPTLVMTLIDPGFVNLAGPPSLDSCTRDVYPTDLTFTPNALMAMVQGVAAAARHLHERGILHGDLYAHNLLHSLLHSVQEQGRVLLGDFGAASCYDGADRERAARLERLEVRAFGCLLEELLARCHPNDEALGALHSLAEECLLAAVLQRPSFAEIAARIDAVAATMVVEPVCA
;
A
#
# COMPACT_ATOMS: atom_id res chain seq x y z
N MET A 1 15.30 -20.67 -0.14
CA MET A 1 15.02 -20.88 1.28
C MET A 1 16.19 -21.68 1.83
N HIS A 2 16.74 -21.30 2.97
CA HIS A 2 17.84 -22.02 3.60
C HIS A 2 17.28 -23.06 4.57
N THR A 3 18.13 -24.04 4.96
CA THR A 3 17.77 -25.07 5.95
C THR A 3 18.66 -24.99 7.18
N LEU A 4 18.16 -25.48 8.31
CA LEU A 4 18.94 -25.58 9.54
C LEU A 4 20.09 -26.59 9.38
N GLU A 5 19.91 -27.61 8.55
CA GLU A 5 20.96 -28.59 8.22
C GLU A 5 22.13 -27.93 7.49
N GLN A 6 21.86 -27.08 6.48
CA GLN A 6 22.91 -26.31 5.80
C GLN A 6 23.66 -25.38 6.76
N LEU A 7 22.94 -24.76 7.71
CA LEU A 7 23.55 -23.91 8.72
C LEU A 7 24.48 -24.73 9.65
N ARG A 8 24.04 -25.90 10.10
CA ARG A 8 24.84 -26.85 10.91
C ARG A 8 26.04 -27.39 10.17
N ALA A 9 25.90 -27.68 8.89
CA ALA A 9 27.01 -28.13 8.03
C ALA A 9 28.04 -27.04 7.75
N GLY A 10 27.77 -25.76 8.14
CA GLY A 10 28.66 -24.64 7.88
C GLY A 10 28.60 -24.13 6.44
N GLU A 11 27.68 -24.61 5.61
CA GLU A 11 27.54 -24.22 4.20
C GLU A 11 27.13 -22.73 4.05
N LEU A 12 26.55 -22.14 5.10
CA LEU A 12 26.07 -20.76 5.12
C LEU A 12 27.03 -19.79 5.81
N LEU A 13 28.27 -20.20 6.13
CA LEU A 13 29.26 -19.32 6.75
C LEU A 13 29.52 -18.10 5.87
N GLY A 14 29.45 -16.90 6.49
CA GLY A 14 29.59 -15.63 5.78
C GLY A 14 28.33 -15.13 5.08
N ALA A 15 27.20 -15.84 5.17
CA ALA A 15 25.95 -15.38 4.59
C ALA A 15 25.52 -14.03 5.20
N ARG A 16 25.02 -13.15 4.32
CA ARG A 16 24.46 -11.84 4.72
C ARG A 16 22.93 -11.90 4.88
N HIS A 17 22.28 -12.85 4.24
CA HIS A 17 20.83 -13.07 4.27
C HIS A 17 20.55 -14.50 4.69
N LEU A 18 19.70 -14.68 5.69
CA LEU A 18 19.24 -15.98 6.15
C LEU A 18 17.72 -15.98 6.25
N LYS A 19 17.09 -16.99 5.64
CA LYS A 19 15.66 -17.26 5.77
C LYS A 19 15.45 -18.72 6.15
N LEU A 20 14.83 -18.94 7.32
CA LEU A 20 14.49 -20.27 7.86
C LEU A 20 12.99 -20.33 8.20
N ALA A 21 12.30 -21.34 7.67
CA ALA A 21 10.89 -21.60 7.94
C ALA A 21 10.68 -23.13 8.09
N GLU A 22 11.04 -23.67 9.25
CA GLU A 22 11.09 -25.10 9.55
C GLU A 22 10.31 -25.47 10.83
N ASN A 23 9.22 -24.74 11.12
CA ASN A 23 8.42 -24.92 12.33
C ASN A 23 9.23 -24.79 13.64
N LEU A 24 10.22 -23.91 13.64
CA LEU A 24 11.13 -23.68 14.77
C LEU A 24 10.35 -23.19 16.00
N THR A 25 10.51 -23.88 17.12
CA THR A 25 9.91 -23.49 18.42
C THR A 25 10.89 -22.73 19.31
N VAL A 26 12.19 -22.84 19.02
CA VAL A 26 13.30 -22.16 19.73
C VAL A 26 14.24 -21.56 18.69
N PHE A 27 14.81 -20.40 18.98
CA PHE A 27 15.82 -19.76 18.14
C PHE A 27 17.05 -20.67 18.01
N PRO A 28 17.45 -21.05 16.77
CA PRO A 28 18.58 -21.96 16.57
C PRO A 28 19.92 -21.28 16.95
N PRO A 29 20.69 -21.82 17.90
CA PRO A 29 21.97 -21.21 18.29
C PRO A 29 23.00 -21.20 17.17
N GLU A 30 22.84 -22.04 16.16
CA GLU A 30 23.71 -22.11 14.98
C GLU A 30 23.73 -20.79 14.19
N ILE A 31 22.66 -19.97 14.28
CA ILE A 31 22.57 -18.65 13.64
C ILE A 31 23.69 -17.72 14.14
N PHE A 32 24.18 -17.90 15.38
CA PHE A 32 25.28 -17.07 15.92
C PHE A 32 26.61 -17.24 15.17
N SER A 33 26.80 -18.31 14.40
CA SER A 33 27.93 -18.44 13.49
C SER A 33 28.01 -17.32 12.44
N LEU A 34 26.88 -16.64 12.18
CA LEU A 34 26.74 -15.55 11.21
C LEU A 34 26.80 -14.14 11.82
N LYS A 35 27.06 -14.00 13.12
CA LYS A 35 26.98 -12.71 13.82
C LYS A 35 27.82 -11.57 13.25
N GLU A 36 28.91 -11.91 12.55
CA GLU A 36 29.79 -10.92 11.92
C GLU A 36 29.32 -10.47 10.53
N THR A 37 28.44 -11.23 9.87
CA THR A 37 28.10 -11.03 8.45
C THR A 37 26.63 -10.80 8.17
N LEU A 38 25.74 -11.34 9.02
CA LEU A 38 24.30 -11.35 8.76
C LEU A 38 23.70 -9.94 8.78
N GLU A 39 23.01 -9.56 7.72
CA GLU A 39 22.34 -8.28 7.54
C GLU A 39 20.81 -8.42 7.58
N VAL A 40 20.31 -9.52 7.04
CA VAL A 40 18.87 -9.81 6.96
C VAL A 40 18.58 -11.18 7.56
N LEU A 41 17.73 -11.23 8.59
CA LEU A 41 17.25 -12.46 9.21
C LEU A 41 15.73 -12.56 9.04
N ASP A 42 15.28 -13.55 8.31
CA ASP A 42 13.85 -13.87 8.12
C ASP A 42 13.51 -15.22 8.77
N LEU A 43 12.78 -15.17 9.88
CA LEU A 43 12.27 -16.29 10.63
C LEU A 43 10.73 -16.39 10.54
N THR A 44 10.14 -15.83 9.48
CA THR A 44 8.70 -15.88 9.22
C THR A 44 8.21 -17.32 9.05
N GLY A 45 7.00 -17.62 9.53
CA GLY A 45 6.36 -18.92 9.37
C GLY A 45 6.90 -20.00 10.33
N ASN A 46 7.26 -19.61 11.55
CA ASN A 46 7.74 -20.52 12.59
C ASN A 46 6.81 -20.54 13.81
N GLN A 47 7.27 -21.04 14.94
CA GLN A 47 6.54 -21.13 16.19
C GLN A 47 7.33 -20.48 17.35
N LEU A 48 8.17 -19.51 17.03
CA LEU A 48 9.00 -18.80 18.00
C LEU A 48 8.15 -17.89 18.90
N SER A 49 8.50 -17.84 20.17
CA SER A 49 7.88 -16.94 21.15
C SER A 49 8.89 -16.01 21.84
N ARG A 50 10.17 -16.22 21.62
CA ARG A 50 11.27 -15.43 22.21
C ARG A 50 12.44 -15.35 21.26
N LEU A 51 13.20 -14.26 21.39
CA LEU A 51 14.52 -14.09 20.80
C LEU A 51 15.58 -14.04 21.93
N PRO A 52 16.77 -14.59 21.70
CA PRO A 52 17.84 -14.57 22.70
C PRO A 52 18.44 -13.18 22.83
N ASP A 53 18.95 -12.86 24.01
CA ASP A 53 19.59 -11.58 24.32
C ASP A 53 20.87 -11.34 23.51
N GLU A 54 21.54 -12.41 23.13
CA GLU A 54 22.72 -12.42 22.31
C GLU A 54 22.46 -11.95 20.85
N LEU A 55 21.19 -11.81 20.43
CA LEU A 55 20.85 -11.19 19.15
C LEU A 55 21.46 -9.78 19.03
N ALA A 56 21.67 -9.07 20.14
CA ALA A 56 22.31 -7.77 20.17
C ALA A 56 23.81 -7.82 19.76
N GLU A 57 24.43 -9.01 19.68
CA GLU A 57 25.82 -9.19 19.23
C GLU A 57 25.98 -9.17 17.69
N PHE A 58 24.86 -9.22 16.94
CA PHE A 58 24.92 -9.19 15.49
C PHE A 58 25.35 -7.82 14.99
N LYS A 59 26.57 -7.72 14.47
CA LYS A 59 27.20 -6.42 14.15
C LYS A 59 26.63 -5.75 12.92
N LYS A 60 25.98 -6.50 12.01
CA LYS A 60 25.49 -5.99 10.73
C LYS A 60 23.98 -6.17 10.53
N LEU A 61 23.26 -6.72 11.50
CA LEU A 61 21.83 -6.98 11.38
C LEU A 61 21.04 -5.67 11.23
N ARG A 62 20.44 -5.49 10.06
CA ARG A 62 19.64 -4.32 9.70
C ARG A 62 18.15 -4.63 9.58
N ILE A 63 17.80 -5.85 9.24
CA ILE A 63 16.43 -6.29 8.94
C ILE A 63 16.14 -7.60 9.68
N LEU A 64 15.02 -7.61 10.41
CA LEU A 64 14.53 -8.80 11.08
C LEU A 64 13.04 -9.00 10.83
N PHE A 65 12.67 -10.17 10.30
CA PHE A 65 11.30 -10.60 10.16
C PHE A 65 11.02 -11.86 10.99
N CYS A 66 9.99 -11.78 11.83
CA CYS A 66 9.45 -12.87 12.65
C CYS A 66 7.92 -12.95 12.52
N SER A 67 7.39 -12.66 11.33
CA SER A 67 5.95 -12.75 11.06
C SER A 67 5.45 -14.19 11.18
N GLU A 68 4.14 -14.38 11.45
CA GLU A 68 3.54 -15.71 11.56
C GLU A 68 4.27 -16.60 12.58
N ASN A 69 4.40 -16.09 13.80
CA ASN A 69 5.02 -16.75 14.94
C ASN A 69 4.09 -16.67 16.18
N ARG A 70 4.63 -16.87 17.39
CA ARG A 70 3.86 -16.95 18.64
C ARG A 70 4.28 -15.92 19.68
N PHE A 71 4.87 -14.79 19.26
CA PHE A 71 5.27 -13.72 20.16
C PHE A 71 4.05 -13.06 20.81
N THR A 72 4.13 -12.81 22.12
CA THR A 72 3.11 -12.09 22.91
C THR A 72 3.53 -10.68 23.28
N GLU A 73 4.81 -10.38 23.13
CA GLU A 73 5.40 -9.06 23.31
C GLU A 73 6.46 -8.80 22.24
N LEU A 74 6.71 -7.53 21.92
CA LEU A 74 7.82 -7.18 21.04
C LEU A 74 9.13 -7.31 21.83
N PRO A 75 10.08 -8.17 21.40
CA PRO A 75 11.25 -8.48 22.21
C PRO A 75 12.14 -7.26 22.48
N GLU A 76 12.51 -7.02 23.74
CA GLU A 76 13.33 -5.86 24.15
C GLU A 76 14.77 -5.90 23.59
N VAL A 77 15.27 -7.09 23.25
CA VAL A 77 16.57 -7.21 22.59
C VAL A 77 16.68 -6.40 21.31
N LEU A 78 15.56 -6.14 20.61
CA LEU A 78 15.54 -5.37 19.36
C LEU A 78 16.09 -3.95 19.55
N GLY A 79 15.75 -3.28 20.66
CA GLY A 79 16.23 -1.93 20.96
C GLY A 79 17.75 -1.87 21.22
N ARG A 80 18.37 -3.02 21.51
CA ARG A 80 19.84 -3.14 21.67
C ARG A 80 20.56 -3.44 20.37
N CYS A 81 19.83 -3.82 19.28
CA CYS A 81 20.41 -4.08 17.96
C CYS A 81 20.67 -2.75 17.24
N ARG A 82 21.90 -2.23 17.33
CA ARG A 82 22.25 -0.84 16.94
C ARG A 82 22.00 -0.46 15.49
N LEU A 83 22.11 -1.43 14.57
CA LEU A 83 21.93 -1.20 13.12
C LEU A 83 20.54 -1.63 12.61
N LEU A 84 19.68 -2.13 13.50
CA LEU A 84 18.36 -2.60 13.10
C LEU A 84 17.47 -1.43 12.69
N THR A 85 16.99 -1.46 11.46
CA THR A 85 16.16 -0.41 10.85
C THR A 85 14.81 -0.89 10.40
N MET A 86 14.64 -2.21 10.18
CA MET A 86 13.38 -2.81 9.76
C MET A 86 13.03 -3.99 10.64
N VAL A 87 11.82 -3.97 11.19
CA VAL A 87 11.31 -4.95 12.13
C VAL A 87 9.91 -5.37 11.71
N GLY A 88 9.70 -6.68 11.51
CA GLY A 88 8.41 -7.22 11.11
C GLY A 88 7.97 -8.41 11.97
N PHE A 89 6.82 -8.24 12.65
CA PHE A 89 6.16 -9.24 13.50
C PHE A 89 4.67 -9.36 13.15
N LYS A 90 4.32 -9.34 11.86
CA LYS A 90 2.93 -9.53 11.41
C LYS A 90 2.39 -10.89 11.86
N ALA A 91 1.09 -10.98 12.13
CA ALA A 91 0.38 -12.21 12.46
C ALA A 91 1.04 -12.97 13.63
N ASN A 92 1.13 -12.30 14.76
CA ASN A 92 1.54 -12.83 16.05
C ASN A 92 0.42 -12.64 17.09
N ARG A 93 0.77 -12.62 18.36
CA ARG A 93 -0.15 -12.39 19.50
C ARG A 93 0.34 -11.25 20.40
N ILE A 94 1.07 -10.30 19.81
CA ILE A 94 1.72 -9.22 20.56
C ILE A 94 0.65 -8.32 21.18
N ALA A 95 0.67 -8.21 22.49
CA ALA A 95 -0.16 -7.30 23.27
C ALA A 95 0.66 -6.10 23.80
N THR A 96 1.96 -6.28 23.98
CA THR A 96 2.84 -5.30 24.61
C THR A 96 3.98 -4.90 23.69
N VAL A 97 4.16 -3.58 23.55
CA VAL A 97 5.30 -2.94 22.89
C VAL A 97 5.94 -2.02 23.92
N SER A 98 7.11 -2.39 24.43
CA SER A 98 7.84 -1.55 25.40
C SER A 98 8.75 -0.55 24.67
N ALA A 99 9.09 0.56 25.32
CA ALA A 99 10.07 1.51 24.81
C ALA A 99 11.44 0.85 24.56
N ALA A 100 11.83 -0.11 25.41
CA ALA A 100 13.08 -0.84 25.28
C ALA A 100 13.16 -1.73 24.04
N SER A 101 12.01 -2.07 23.41
CA SER A 101 11.96 -2.87 22.18
C SER A 101 12.19 -2.06 20.90
N LEU A 102 12.29 -0.73 20.97
CA LEU A 102 12.36 0.15 19.80
C LEU A 102 13.81 0.48 19.44
N PRO A 103 14.33 0.03 18.26
CA PRO A 103 15.64 0.44 17.79
C PRO A 103 15.69 1.94 17.47
N ALA A 104 16.78 2.62 17.88
CA ALA A 104 16.94 4.05 17.62
C ALA A 104 16.94 4.43 16.12
N GLY A 105 17.40 3.53 15.25
CA GLY A 105 17.44 3.71 13.80
C GLY A 105 16.21 3.21 13.06
N LEU A 106 15.12 2.92 13.74
CA LEU A 106 13.93 2.28 13.18
C LEU A 106 13.31 3.10 12.04
N ARG A 107 13.27 2.51 10.83
CA ARG A 107 12.65 3.07 9.62
C ARG A 107 11.33 2.41 9.29
N TRP A 108 11.21 1.12 9.54
CA TRP A 108 10.04 0.34 9.15
C TRP A 108 9.64 -0.61 10.29
N LEU A 109 8.41 -0.46 10.79
CA LEU A 109 7.81 -1.31 11.81
C LEU A 109 6.51 -1.94 11.31
N ILE A 110 6.48 -3.27 11.29
CA ILE A 110 5.31 -4.06 10.89
C ILE A 110 4.81 -4.84 12.10
N LEU A 111 3.66 -4.46 12.62
CA LEU A 111 2.96 -5.13 13.72
C LEU A 111 1.50 -5.47 13.33
N THR A 112 1.22 -5.55 12.03
CA THR A 112 -0.09 -5.91 11.49
C THR A 112 -0.57 -7.24 12.06
N ASP A 113 -1.88 -7.36 12.31
CA ASP A 113 -2.53 -8.58 12.78
C ASP A 113 -1.91 -9.10 14.09
N ASN A 114 -2.11 -8.29 15.15
CA ASN A 114 -1.72 -8.57 16.53
C ASN A 114 -2.88 -8.17 17.47
N VAL A 115 -2.61 -8.07 18.77
CA VAL A 115 -3.63 -7.72 19.78
C VAL A 115 -3.24 -6.50 20.59
N ILE A 116 -2.46 -5.58 20.00
CA ILE A 116 -1.92 -4.38 20.67
C ILE A 116 -3.04 -3.40 20.95
N GLU A 117 -3.17 -2.95 22.20
CA GLU A 117 -4.15 -1.96 22.63
C GLU A 117 -3.55 -0.56 22.78
N ARG A 118 -2.25 -0.47 23.05
CA ARG A 118 -1.51 0.80 23.23
C ARG A 118 -0.09 0.69 22.69
N LEU A 119 0.42 1.81 22.22
CA LEU A 119 1.82 1.99 21.83
C LEU A 119 2.53 2.90 22.82
N PRO A 120 3.84 2.73 23.05
CA PRO A 120 4.60 3.60 23.95
C PRO A 120 4.83 4.98 23.29
N ASP A 121 4.85 6.02 24.11
CA ASP A 121 5.12 7.39 23.67
C ASP A 121 6.51 7.55 23.05
N GLU A 122 7.46 6.72 23.45
CA GLU A 122 8.82 6.69 22.92
C GLU A 122 8.89 6.33 21.44
N LEU A 123 7.83 5.77 20.85
CA LEU A 123 7.74 5.56 19.39
C LEU A 123 7.89 6.89 18.62
N GLY A 124 7.45 8.02 19.21
CA GLY A 124 7.66 9.36 18.66
C GLY A 124 9.12 9.82 18.64
N GLN A 125 10.03 9.12 19.31
CA GLN A 125 11.48 9.39 19.27
C GLN A 125 12.16 8.70 18.09
N CYS A 126 11.47 7.79 17.37
CA CYS A 126 11.97 7.14 16.18
C CYS A 126 11.97 8.10 14.98
N ALA A 127 12.85 9.12 15.02
CA ALA A 127 12.89 10.19 14.00
C ALA A 127 13.17 9.72 12.55
N ALA A 128 13.66 8.49 12.38
CA ALA A 128 13.90 7.87 11.09
C ALA A 128 12.69 7.10 10.55
N LEU A 129 11.60 6.98 11.32
CA LEU A 129 10.44 6.16 10.98
C LEU A 129 9.77 6.67 9.69
N GLN A 130 9.71 5.80 8.67
CA GLN A 130 9.11 6.06 7.36
C GLN A 130 7.83 5.23 7.15
N LYS A 131 7.79 4.01 7.69
CA LYS A 131 6.68 3.08 7.46
C LYS A 131 6.23 2.43 8.77
N LEU A 132 4.95 2.61 9.11
CA LEU A 132 4.33 2.06 10.32
C LEU A 132 3.05 1.31 9.95
N MET A 133 3.06 -0.01 10.17
CA MET A 133 1.97 -0.90 9.80
C MET A 133 1.38 -1.56 11.03
N LEU A 134 0.17 -1.15 11.41
CA LEU A 134 -0.54 -1.50 12.64
C LEU A 134 -1.95 -2.03 12.38
N SER A 135 -2.33 -2.27 11.12
CA SER A 135 -3.68 -2.77 10.78
C SER A 135 -4.01 -4.05 11.52
N GLY A 136 -5.28 -4.24 11.89
CA GLY A 136 -5.72 -5.47 12.56
C GLY A 136 -5.22 -5.61 14.00
N ASN A 137 -5.18 -4.50 14.75
CA ASN A 137 -4.89 -4.47 16.17
C ASN A 137 -6.11 -4.04 17.00
N ARG A 138 -5.90 -3.62 18.23
CA ARG A 138 -6.96 -3.18 19.17
C ARG A 138 -6.70 -1.76 19.67
N LEU A 139 -5.96 -0.96 18.90
CA LEU A 139 -5.58 0.41 19.28
C LEU A 139 -6.81 1.29 19.44
N THR A 140 -6.95 1.95 20.57
CA THR A 140 -8.01 2.94 20.85
C THR A 140 -7.55 4.36 20.58
N ALA A 141 -6.23 4.60 20.58
CA ALA A 141 -5.60 5.88 20.26
C ALA A 141 -4.19 5.64 19.70
N LEU A 142 -3.66 6.65 19.02
CA LEU A 142 -2.23 6.73 18.67
C LEU A 142 -1.54 7.70 19.63
N PRO A 143 -0.28 7.45 20.03
CA PRO A 143 0.49 8.40 20.85
C PRO A 143 0.64 9.75 20.14
N ASP A 144 0.38 10.86 20.83
CA ASP A 144 0.53 12.20 20.26
C ASP A 144 1.98 12.51 19.88
N THR A 145 2.93 11.85 20.52
CA THR A 145 4.36 11.96 20.21
C THR A 145 4.74 11.53 18.81
N LEU A 146 3.90 10.71 18.13
CA LEU A 146 4.07 10.37 16.71
C LEU A 146 4.03 11.60 15.80
N ALA A 147 3.49 12.72 16.25
CA ALA A 147 3.60 14.02 15.58
C ALA A 147 5.06 14.43 15.29
N ASN A 148 6.02 13.92 16.05
CA ASN A 148 7.45 14.17 15.86
C ASN A 148 8.09 13.29 14.76
N CYS A 149 7.39 12.26 14.27
CA CYS A 149 7.87 11.38 13.21
C CYS A 149 7.75 12.05 11.83
N HIS A 150 8.47 13.17 11.61
CA HIS A 150 8.36 13.97 10.38
C HIS A 150 8.80 13.25 9.09
N ARG A 151 9.40 12.06 9.21
CA ARG A 151 9.75 11.21 8.07
C ARG A 151 8.71 10.16 7.74
N LEU A 152 7.62 10.07 8.52
CA LEU A 152 6.57 9.07 8.30
C LEU A 152 5.87 9.35 6.96
N GLU A 153 5.91 8.37 6.07
CA GLU A 153 5.38 8.43 4.70
C GLU A 153 4.19 7.48 4.53
N LEU A 154 4.23 6.30 5.17
CA LEU A 154 3.17 5.31 5.11
C LEU A 154 2.69 4.95 6.52
N LEU A 155 1.38 5.03 6.73
CA LEU A 155 0.71 4.63 7.97
C LEU A 155 -0.50 3.73 7.67
N ARG A 156 -0.48 2.51 8.21
CA ARG A 156 -1.58 1.55 8.12
C ARG A 156 -2.15 1.32 9.52
N ILE A 157 -3.34 1.85 9.79
CA ILE A 157 -4.06 1.76 11.06
C ILE A 157 -5.50 1.23 10.89
N ALA A 158 -5.78 0.64 9.74
CA ALA A 158 -7.08 0.05 9.44
C ALA A 158 -7.42 -1.09 10.42
N ALA A 159 -8.70 -1.39 10.59
CA ALA A 159 -9.18 -2.49 11.44
C ALA A 159 -8.64 -2.42 12.88
N ASN A 160 -8.74 -1.26 13.50
CA ASN A 160 -8.43 -1.02 14.91
C ASN A 160 -9.71 -0.57 15.67
N ARG A 161 -9.54 0.08 16.80
CA ARG A 161 -10.63 0.58 17.66
C ARG A 161 -10.54 2.08 17.90
N LEU A 162 -9.96 2.81 16.92
CA LEU A 162 -9.82 4.26 17.01
C LEU A 162 -11.18 4.94 16.91
N GLU A 163 -11.45 5.89 17.81
CA GLU A 163 -12.69 6.68 17.82
C GLU A 163 -12.57 7.95 16.98
N ALA A 164 -11.35 8.39 16.64
CA ALA A 164 -11.06 9.52 15.76
C ALA A 164 -9.66 9.41 15.15
N LEU A 165 -9.43 10.10 14.04
CA LEU A 165 -8.08 10.40 13.55
C LEU A 165 -7.53 11.60 14.33
N PRO A 166 -6.31 11.52 14.91
CA PRO A 166 -5.67 12.65 15.57
C PRO A 166 -5.41 13.80 14.56
N GLU A 167 -5.66 15.04 14.99
CA GLU A 167 -5.45 16.23 14.13
C GLU A 167 -3.98 16.40 13.68
N TRP A 168 -3.02 16.08 14.55
CA TRP A 168 -1.60 16.17 14.22
C TRP A 168 -1.22 15.28 13.02
N LEU A 169 -1.92 14.16 12.82
CA LEU A 169 -1.67 13.22 11.71
C LEU A 169 -1.86 13.90 10.35
N LEU A 170 -2.89 14.75 10.24
CA LEU A 170 -3.21 15.49 9.01
C LEU A 170 -2.22 16.61 8.70
N GLY A 171 -1.29 16.90 9.63
CA GLY A 171 -0.22 17.88 9.48
C GLY A 171 1.16 17.28 9.18
N LEU A 172 1.29 15.95 9.16
CA LEU A 172 2.59 15.30 8.94
C LEU A 172 3.15 15.63 7.54
N PRO A 173 4.39 16.17 7.46
CA PRO A 173 4.91 16.77 6.24
C PRO A 173 5.19 15.77 5.14
N ARG A 174 5.37 14.50 5.45
CA ARG A 174 5.71 13.46 4.47
C ARG A 174 4.67 12.35 4.33
N LEU A 175 3.62 12.35 5.15
CA LEU A 175 2.58 11.33 5.05
C LEU A 175 1.89 11.43 3.68
N ALA A 176 1.85 10.31 2.98
CA ALA A 176 1.34 10.18 1.62
C ALA A 176 0.37 8.99 1.50
N TRP A 177 0.66 7.89 2.18
CA TRP A 177 -0.08 6.64 2.08
C TRP A 177 -0.70 6.28 3.43
N LEU A 178 -1.99 6.57 3.57
CA LEU A 178 -2.75 6.41 4.81
C LEU A 178 -3.94 5.45 4.61
N ALA A 179 -4.02 4.38 5.41
CA ALA A 179 -5.20 3.52 5.47
C ALA A 179 -5.73 3.43 6.90
N TYR A 180 -7.02 3.72 7.07
CA TYR A 180 -7.69 3.74 8.39
C TYR A 180 -9.08 3.08 8.40
N ALA A 181 -9.49 2.46 7.31
CA ALA A 181 -10.81 1.83 7.19
C ALA A 181 -11.08 0.78 8.27
N GLY A 182 -12.35 0.59 8.63
CA GLY A 182 -12.74 -0.41 9.63
C GLY A 182 -12.42 -0.03 11.07
N ASN A 183 -12.34 1.26 11.37
CA ASN A 183 -12.32 1.79 12.73
C ASN A 183 -13.71 2.31 13.13
N PRO A 184 -14.06 2.39 14.42
CA PRO A 184 -15.35 2.92 14.87
C PRO A 184 -15.75 4.26 14.25
N PHE A 185 -14.81 5.19 14.08
CA PHE A 185 -15.10 6.51 13.49
C PHE A 185 -15.41 6.49 12.00
N SER A 186 -15.02 5.44 11.26
CA SER A 186 -15.22 5.31 9.81
C SER A 186 -16.29 4.26 9.45
N ASP A 187 -16.60 3.33 10.36
CA ASP A 187 -17.39 2.13 10.09
C ASP A 187 -18.81 2.44 9.61
N GLU A 188 -19.48 3.43 10.21
CA GLU A 188 -20.84 3.86 9.81
C GLU A 188 -20.84 4.42 8.38
N LYS A 189 -19.87 5.24 8.01
CA LYS A 189 -19.74 5.80 6.67
C LYS A 189 -19.48 4.71 5.63
N GLU A 190 -18.59 3.77 5.95
CA GLU A 190 -18.26 2.63 5.09
C GLU A 190 -19.48 1.72 4.88
N ARG A 191 -20.26 1.47 5.93
CA ARG A 191 -21.51 0.70 5.87
C ARG A 191 -22.51 1.38 4.96
N GLN A 192 -22.76 2.68 5.15
CA GLN A 192 -23.69 3.46 4.33
C GLN A 192 -23.28 3.46 2.85
N LEU A 193 -21.99 3.60 2.56
CA LEU A 193 -21.47 3.55 1.18
C LEU A 193 -21.72 2.17 0.56
N GLY A 194 -21.47 1.09 1.28
CA GLY A 194 -21.72 -0.27 0.80
C GLY A 194 -23.19 -0.57 0.54
N GLU A 195 -24.11 0.04 1.32
CA GLU A 195 -25.55 -0.12 1.17
C GLU A 195 -26.14 0.77 0.05
N THR A 196 -25.61 1.98 -0.10
CA THR A 196 -26.12 2.96 -1.09
C THR A 196 -25.46 2.82 -2.47
N ALA A 197 -24.36 2.11 -2.58
CA ALA A 197 -23.72 1.86 -3.86
C ALA A 197 -24.69 1.09 -4.78
N ALA A 198 -25.05 1.71 -5.91
CA ALA A 198 -25.90 1.11 -6.94
C ALA A 198 -25.13 0.01 -7.69
N ALA A 199 -24.86 -1.08 -7.01
CA ALA A 199 -24.14 -2.21 -7.57
C ALA A 199 -25.11 -3.33 -7.94
N ALA A 200 -24.88 -3.99 -9.07
CA ALA A 200 -25.66 -5.15 -9.45
C ALA A 200 -25.37 -6.32 -8.49
N GLU A 201 -26.43 -6.96 -8.01
CA GLU A 201 -26.33 -8.27 -7.37
C GLU A 201 -26.21 -9.33 -8.48
N ILE A 202 -25.10 -10.04 -8.47
CA ILE A 202 -24.79 -11.05 -9.51
C ILE A 202 -24.92 -12.42 -8.84
N PRO A 203 -25.87 -13.27 -9.30
CA PRO A 203 -26.00 -14.62 -8.77
C PRO A 203 -24.73 -15.44 -9.03
N TRP A 204 -24.24 -16.19 -8.03
CA TRP A 204 -23.06 -17.04 -8.19
C TRP A 204 -23.18 -18.01 -9.39
N GLN A 205 -24.38 -18.59 -9.56
CA GLN A 205 -24.65 -19.51 -10.65
C GLN A 205 -24.57 -18.87 -12.07
N ALA A 206 -24.60 -17.54 -12.16
CA ALA A 206 -24.42 -16.83 -13.42
C ALA A 206 -22.92 -16.74 -13.82
N LEU A 207 -22.02 -17.10 -12.92
CA LEU A 207 -20.58 -17.04 -13.13
C LEU A 207 -20.02 -18.44 -13.42
N THR A 208 -19.14 -18.51 -14.42
CA THR A 208 -18.30 -19.68 -14.66
C THR A 208 -16.86 -19.24 -14.53
N LEU A 209 -16.20 -19.65 -13.42
CA LEU A 209 -14.80 -19.31 -13.16
C LEU A 209 -13.88 -19.97 -14.16
N GLY A 210 -12.87 -19.23 -14.60
CA GLY A 210 -11.77 -19.65 -15.43
C GLY A 210 -10.44 -19.72 -14.67
N GLU A 211 -9.37 -19.39 -15.36
CA GLU A 211 -8.01 -19.42 -14.80
C GLU A 211 -7.78 -18.33 -13.74
N GLN A 212 -6.83 -18.58 -12.86
CA GLN A 212 -6.37 -17.58 -11.89
C GLN A 212 -5.53 -16.52 -12.60
N LEU A 213 -5.97 -15.25 -12.55
CA LEU A 213 -5.27 -14.10 -13.10
C LEU A 213 -4.23 -13.53 -12.14
N GLY A 214 -4.49 -13.63 -10.84
CA GLY A 214 -3.58 -13.09 -9.83
C GLY A 214 -3.98 -13.46 -8.41
N GLN A 215 -3.06 -13.24 -7.48
CA GLN A 215 -3.29 -13.44 -6.05
C GLN A 215 -2.57 -12.37 -5.26
N GLY A 216 -3.29 -11.69 -4.40
CA GLY A 216 -2.77 -10.69 -3.46
C GLY A 216 -3.05 -11.05 -2.01
N ALA A 217 -2.72 -10.12 -1.11
CA ALA A 217 -2.98 -10.26 0.33
C ALA A 217 -4.48 -10.39 0.63
N SER A 218 -5.33 -9.63 -0.07
CA SER A 218 -6.78 -9.57 0.18
C SER A 218 -7.57 -10.68 -0.53
N GLY A 219 -7.03 -11.34 -1.56
CA GLY A 219 -7.82 -12.33 -2.30
C GLY A 219 -7.13 -12.96 -3.49
N VAL A 220 -7.93 -13.75 -4.22
CA VAL A 220 -7.56 -14.36 -5.50
C VAL A 220 -8.46 -13.81 -6.59
N ILE A 221 -7.88 -13.48 -7.72
CA ILE A 221 -8.60 -12.97 -8.88
C ILE A 221 -8.61 -14.06 -9.95
N HIS A 222 -9.79 -14.40 -10.44
CA HIS A 222 -10.00 -15.35 -11.54
C HIS A 222 -10.59 -14.63 -12.75
N SER A 223 -10.28 -15.09 -13.96
CA SER A 223 -11.13 -14.84 -15.11
C SER A 223 -12.46 -15.56 -14.92
N ALA A 224 -13.52 -15.04 -15.50
CA ALA A 224 -14.82 -15.71 -15.48
C ALA A 224 -15.67 -15.29 -16.68
N VAL A 225 -16.66 -16.10 -16.99
CA VAL A 225 -17.75 -15.76 -17.90
C VAL A 225 -19.01 -15.49 -17.10
N LEU A 226 -19.54 -14.29 -17.22
CA LEU A 226 -20.82 -13.88 -16.68
C LEU A 226 -21.91 -14.12 -17.73
N ARG A 227 -22.96 -14.84 -17.36
CA ARG A 227 -24.15 -15.07 -18.17
C ARG A 227 -25.28 -14.14 -17.69
N SER A 228 -25.88 -13.41 -18.61
CA SER A 228 -27.03 -12.55 -18.38
C SER A 228 -28.05 -12.74 -19.51
N ASP A 229 -29.20 -12.11 -19.38
CA ASP A 229 -30.24 -12.11 -20.44
C ASP A 229 -29.74 -11.44 -21.73
N GLU A 230 -28.75 -10.57 -21.63
CA GLU A 230 -28.11 -9.87 -22.77
C GLU A 230 -27.01 -10.72 -23.46
N GLY A 231 -26.66 -11.87 -22.90
CA GLY A 231 -25.64 -12.77 -23.43
C GLY A 231 -24.54 -13.14 -22.44
N THR A 232 -23.34 -13.41 -22.98
CA THR A 232 -22.17 -13.77 -22.17
C THR A 232 -21.10 -12.69 -22.25
N GLN A 233 -20.50 -12.34 -21.09
CA GLN A 233 -19.44 -11.34 -20.99
C GLN A 233 -18.25 -11.91 -20.20
N GLY A 234 -17.02 -11.64 -20.66
CA GLY A 234 -15.80 -11.88 -19.87
C GLY A 234 -15.70 -10.88 -18.71
N VAL A 235 -15.47 -11.39 -17.51
CA VAL A 235 -15.31 -10.60 -16.29
C VAL A 235 -14.10 -11.11 -15.47
N ALA A 236 -13.64 -10.33 -14.52
CA ALA A 236 -12.73 -10.76 -13.47
C ALA A 236 -13.51 -10.92 -12.16
N VAL A 237 -13.22 -11.97 -11.39
CA VAL A 237 -13.88 -12.25 -10.11
C VAL A 237 -12.83 -12.29 -9.03
N LYS A 238 -12.94 -11.38 -8.05
CA LYS A 238 -12.09 -11.35 -6.86
C LYS A 238 -12.79 -12.06 -5.71
N LEU A 239 -12.20 -13.16 -5.28
CA LEU A 239 -12.59 -13.93 -4.10
C LEU A 239 -11.75 -13.46 -2.91
N PHE A 240 -12.36 -12.82 -1.93
CA PHE A 240 -11.64 -12.28 -0.77
C PHE A 240 -11.22 -13.38 0.20
N LYS A 241 -10.00 -13.27 0.73
CA LYS A 241 -9.43 -14.18 1.72
C LYS A 241 -9.30 -13.52 3.08
N GLY A 242 -9.58 -14.30 4.14
CA GLY A 242 -9.30 -13.91 5.52
C GLY A 242 -10.16 -12.76 6.03
N ALA A 243 -9.92 -12.40 7.29
CA ALA A 243 -10.64 -11.35 8.00
C ALA A 243 -9.92 -9.99 7.96
N VAL A 244 -8.58 -9.99 7.91
CA VAL A 244 -7.73 -8.78 7.92
C VAL A 244 -6.58 -8.94 6.94
N THR A 245 -6.26 -7.87 6.23
CA THR A 245 -5.07 -7.77 5.36
C THR A 245 -4.06 -6.77 5.94
N SER A 246 -2.91 -6.59 5.28
CA SER A 246 -1.95 -5.54 5.67
C SER A 246 -2.55 -4.14 5.58
N ASP A 247 -3.54 -3.94 4.73
CA ASP A 247 -4.06 -2.62 4.37
C ASP A 247 -5.45 -2.36 4.97
N GLY A 248 -6.22 -3.42 5.27
CA GLY A 248 -7.55 -3.27 5.86
C GLY A 248 -8.41 -4.51 5.85
N LEU A 249 -9.71 -4.30 5.81
CA LEU A 249 -10.73 -5.35 5.82
C LEU A 249 -11.31 -5.57 4.41
N PRO A 250 -11.47 -6.81 3.95
CA PRO A 250 -12.11 -7.12 2.67
C PRO A 250 -13.48 -6.47 2.47
N ARG A 251 -14.29 -6.36 3.54
CA ARG A 251 -15.60 -5.68 3.48
C ARG A 251 -15.48 -4.19 3.16
N CYS A 252 -14.45 -3.51 3.68
CA CYS A 252 -14.21 -2.09 3.42
C CYS A 252 -13.71 -1.90 1.99
N GLU A 253 -12.77 -2.74 1.53
CA GLU A 253 -12.32 -2.73 0.14
C GLU A 253 -13.49 -2.90 -0.84
N MET A 254 -14.37 -3.87 -0.58
CA MET A 254 -15.54 -4.10 -1.42
C MET A 254 -16.49 -2.90 -1.42
N ALA A 255 -16.81 -2.33 -0.25
CA ALA A 255 -17.69 -1.17 -0.14
C ALA A 255 -17.15 0.03 -0.91
N VAL A 256 -15.86 0.32 -0.76
CA VAL A 256 -15.21 1.44 -1.47
C VAL A 256 -15.12 1.18 -2.96
N SER A 257 -14.78 -0.04 -3.39
CA SER A 257 -14.74 -0.41 -4.82
C SER A 257 -16.08 -0.18 -5.51
N LEU A 258 -17.18 -0.51 -4.83
CA LEU A 258 -18.54 -0.26 -5.33
C LEU A 258 -18.86 1.24 -5.35
N ALA A 259 -18.50 1.98 -4.30
CA ALA A 259 -18.78 3.41 -4.17
C ALA A 259 -17.96 4.29 -5.11
N ALA A 260 -16.75 3.83 -5.49
CA ALA A 260 -15.91 4.51 -6.47
C ALA A 260 -16.61 4.71 -7.83
N GLY A 261 -17.54 3.79 -8.17
CA GLY A 261 -18.32 3.91 -9.40
C GLY A 261 -17.47 3.72 -10.66
N ARG A 262 -17.98 4.23 -11.80
CA ARG A 262 -17.30 4.08 -13.11
C ARG A 262 -16.46 5.31 -13.44
N HIS A 263 -15.23 5.07 -13.84
CA HIS A 263 -14.33 6.10 -14.39
C HIS A 263 -13.39 5.47 -15.43
N PRO A 264 -13.03 6.16 -16.52
CA PRO A 264 -12.17 5.60 -17.58
C PRO A 264 -10.81 5.11 -17.11
N ASN A 265 -10.28 5.69 -16.03
CA ASN A 265 -8.96 5.37 -15.46
C ASN A 265 -9.04 4.59 -14.14
N LEU A 266 -10.19 4.00 -13.81
CA LEU A 266 -10.35 3.05 -12.69
C LEU A 266 -10.66 1.66 -13.23
N ILE A 267 -10.20 0.62 -12.53
CA ILE A 267 -10.68 -0.73 -12.78
C ILE A 267 -12.14 -0.80 -12.37
N GLY A 268 -13.02 -0.98 -13.36
CA GLY A 268 -14.47 -0.94 -13.15
C GLY A 268 -14.98 -2.13 -12.37
N VAL A 269 -16.01 -1.89 -11.52
CA VAL A 269 -16.76 -2.91 -10.81
C VAL A 269 -18.09 -3.13 -11.52
N ALA A 270 -18.41 -4.39 -11.83
CA ALA A 270 -19.69 -4.79 -12.44
C ALA A 270 -20.77 -5.08 -11.38
N GLY A 271 -20.37 -5.61 -10.22
CA GLY A 271 -21.28 -5.92 -9.14
C GLY A 271 -20.63 -6.77 -8.04
N ARG A 272 -21.49 -7.25 -7.12
CA ARG A 272 -21.09 -8.15 -6.04
C ARG A 272 -21.90 -9.43 -6.07
N VAL A 273 -21.33 -10.50 -5.51
CA VAL A 273 -22.03 -11.78 -5.31
C VAL A 273 -22.39 -11.90 -3.84
N SER A 274 -23.68 -12.09 -3.55
CA SER A 274 -24.18 -12.25 -2.18
C SER A 274 -24.49 -13.71 -1.80
N ASP A 275 -24.63 -14.59 -2.80
CA ASP A 275 -25.04 -15.99 -2.67
C ASP A 275 -23.89 -16.99 -2.94
N HIS A 276 -22.62 -16.59 -2.69
CA HIS A 276 -21.48 -17.49 -2.83
C HIS A 276 -21.64 -18.72 -1.90
N PRO A 277 -21.46 -19.97 -2.39
CA PRO A 277 -21.78 -21.21 -1.64
C PRO A 277 -21.08 -21.33 -0.28
N SER A 278 -19.89 -20.76 -0.13
CA SER A 278 -19.16 -20.73 1.15
C SER A 278 -19.31 -19.42 1.92
N GLY A 279 -20.20 -18.51 1.50
CA GLY A 279 -20.36 -17.19 2.11
C GLY A 279 -19.16 -16.25 1.91
N MET A 280 -18.27 -16.56 0.95
CA MET A 280 -17.07 -15.76 0.70
C MET A 280 -17.45 -14.45 0.03
N PRO A 281 -17.03 -13.29 0.57
CA PRO A 281 -17.23 -12.01 -0.10
C PRO A 281 -16.60 -12.03 -1.51
N THR A 282 -17.35 -11.61 -2.51
CA THR A 282 -16.94 -11.76 -3.91
C THR A 282 -17.33 -10.51 -4.70
N LEU A 283 -16.35 -9.97 -5.43
CA LEU A 283 -16.50 -8.80 -6.30
C LEU A 283 -16.35 -9.21 -7.76
N VAL A 284 -17.25 -8.75 -8.62
CA VAL A 284 -17.17 -8.93 -10.07
C VAL A 284 -16.70 -7.62 -10.70
N MET A 285 -15.62 -7.69 -11.46
CA MET A 285 -14.93 -6.53 -12.02
C MET A 285 -14.81 -6.67 -13.56
N THR A 286 -14.50 -5.57 -14.21
CA THR A 286 -14.14 -5.58 -15.63
C THR A 286 -12.91 -6.45 -15.83
N LEU A 287 -12.97 -7.38 -16.78
CA LEU A 287 -11.78 -8.13 -17.24
C LEU A 287 -10.87 -7.16 -18.00
N ILE A 288 -9.65 -7.01 -17.53
CA ILE A 288 -8.66 -6.14 -18.14
C ILE A 288 -7.99 -6.87 -19.31
N ASP A 289 -7.76 -6.13 -20.39
CA ASP A 289 -7.06 -6.66 -21.57
C ASP A 289 -5.65 -7.13 -21.20
N PRO A 290 -5.19 -8.30 -21.70
CA PRO A 290 -3.83 -8.81 -21.44
C PRO A 290 -2.69 -7.87 -21.87
N GLY A 291 -2.98 -6.88 -22.72
CA GLY A 291 -2.03 -5.82 -23.09
C GLY A 291 -1.74 -4.80 -21.98
N PHE A 292 -2.42 -4.88 -20.82
CA PHE A 292 -2.11 -4.06 -19.67
C PHE A 292 -1.18 -4.80 -18.70
N VAL A 293 -0.15 -4.11 -18.22
CA VAL A 293 0.81 -4.62 -17.23
C VAL A 293 0.99 -3.63 -16.08
N ASN A 294 1.48 -4.10 -14.94
CA ASN A 294 1.84 -3.22 -13.83
C ASN A 294 2.92 -2.24 -14.25
N LEU A 295 2.73 -0.96 -13.93
CA LEU A 295 3.66 0.12 -14.28
C LEU A 295 5.00 -0.01 -13.53
N ALA A 296 4.97 -0.55 -12.32
CA ALA A 296 6.16 -0.81 -11.52
C ALA A 296 5.97 -2.04 -10.62
N GLY A 297 7.05 -2.50 -10.03
CA GLY A 297 7.01 -3.43 -8.90
C GLY A 297 6.86 -2.68 -7.57
N PRO A 298 6.40 -3.35 -6.51
CA PRO A 298 6.23 -2.75 -5.18
C PRO A 298 7.56 -2.29 -4.58
N PRO A 299 7.53 -1.44 -3.54
CA PRO A 299 8.72 -1.02 -2.82
C PRO A 299 9.56 -2.19 -2.32
N SER A 300 10.88 -2.08 -2.50
CA SER A 300 11.87 -3.04 -2.01
C SER A 300 12.29 -2.75 -0.56
N LEU A 301 13.11 -3.63 0.02
CA LEU A 301 13.72 -3.41 1.33
C LEU A 301 14.67 -2.18 1.34
N ASP A 302 15.24 -1.83 0.19
CA ASP A 302 16.13 -0.67 0.06
C ASP A 302 15.34 0.62 -0.15
N SER A 303 14.34 0.61 -1.04
CA SER A 303 13.52 1.79 -1.36
C SER A 303 12.52 2.15 -0.25
N CYS A 304 12.12 1.19 0.58
CA CYS A 304 11.17 1.30 1.71
C CYS A 304 9.76 1.73 1.29
N THR A 305 9.60 2.92 0.73
CA THR A 305 8.32 3.54 0.37
C THR A 305 8.24 3.96 -1.11
N ARG A 306 9.24 3.66 -1.92
CA ARG A 306 9.26 4.00 -3.35
C ARG A 306 9.25 2.76 -4.22
N ASP A 307 8.49 2.80 -5.28
CA ASP A 307 8.33 1.70 -6.23
C ASP A 307 9.63 1.37 -6.97
N VAL A 308 9.72 0.14 -7.43
CA VAL A 308 10.85 -0.36 -8.21
C VAL A 308 10.42 -0.54 -9.66
N TYR A 309 11.00 0.26 -10.53
CA TYR A 309 10.72 0.20 -11.96
C TYR A 309 11.77 -0.64 -12.70
N PRO A 310 11.42 -1.24 -13.84
CA PRO A 310 12.41 -1.79 -14.77
C PRO A 310 13.44 -0.73 -15.15
N THR A 311 14.72 -1.10 -15.24
CA THR A 311 15.82 -0.16 -15.46
C THR A 311 15.80 0.47 -16.84
N ASP A 312 15.19 -0.19 -17.82
CA ASP A 312 15.07 0.22 -19.22
C ASP A 312 13.73 0.88 -19.55
N LEU A 313 12.83 1.03 -18.54
CA LEU A 313 11.53 1.64 -18.75
C LEU A 313 11.67 3.15 -18.94
N THR A 314 11.29 3.63 -20.13
CA THR A 314 11.26 5.05 -20.50
C THR A 314 9.92 5.40 -21.15
N PHE A 315 9.54 6.67 -21.07
CA PHE A 315 8.28 7.17 -21.62
C PHE A 315 8.54 8.29 -22.62
N THR A 316 7.68 8.39 -23.63
CA THR A 316 7.56 9.61 -24.45
C THR A 316 6.82 10.68 -23.65
N PRO A 317 7.04 11.98 -23.92
CA PRO A 317 6.29 13.07 -23.26
C PRO A 317 4.76 12.89 -23.39
N ASN A 318 4.27 12.46 -24.54
CA ASN A 318 2.84 12.23 -24.77
C ASN A 318 2.30 11.06 -23.91
N ALA A 319 3.04 9.95 -23.80
CA ALA A 319 2.64 8.84 -22.96
C ALA A 319 2.63 9.24 -21.48
N LEU A 320 3.66 9.95 -21.02
CA LEU A 320 3.72 10.50 -19.67
C LEU A 320 2.53 11.42 -19.42
N MET A 321 2.23 12.36 -20.33
CA MET A 321 1.10 13.28 -20.19
C MET A 321 -0.23 12.53 -20.04
N ALA A 322 -0.49 11.54 -20.89
CA ALA A 322 -1.70 10.73 -20.82
C ALA A 322 -1.82 9.95 -19.50
N MET A 323 -0.70 9.41 -19.00
CA MET A 323 -0.65 8.73 -17.69
C MET A 323 -1.00 9.69 -16.54
N VAL A 324 -0.35 10.85 -16.49
CA VAL A 324 -0.56 11.83 -15.40
C VAL A 324 -1.97 12.40 -15.43
N GLN A 325 -2.52 12.69 -16.61
CA GLN A 325 -3.92 13.09 -16.78
C GLN A 325 -4.86 12.02 -16.25
N GLY A 326 -4.65 10.77 -16.64
CA GLY A 326 -5.49 9.65 -16.22
C GLY A 326 -5.49 9.43 -14.70
N VAL A 327 -4.31 9.48 -14.08
CA VAL A 327 -4.19 9.32 -12.62
C VAL A 327 -4.79 10.50 -11.88
N ALA A 328 -4.53 11.74 -12.30
CA ALA A 328 -5.08 12.93 -11.67
C ALA A 328 -6.62 12.96 -11.77
N ALA A 329 -7.18 12.59 -12.92
CA ALA A 329 -8.63 12.48 -13.12
C ALA A 329 -9.26 11.39 -12.25
N ALA A 330 -8.62 10.22 -12.13
CA ALA A 330 -9.08 9.14 -11.25
C ALA A 330 -9.06 9.55 -9.78
N ALA A 331 -7.95 10.13 -9.31
CA ALA A 331 -7.83 10.60 -7.93
C ALA A 331 -8.85 11.71 -7.61
N ARG A 332 -9.00 12.70 -8.50
CA ARG A 332 -10.03 13.73 -8.36
C ARG A 332 -11.43 13.13 -8.22
N HIS A 333 -11.78 12.16 -9.09
CA HIS A 333 -13.07 11.47 -9.08
C HIS A 333 -13.34 10.74 -7.74
N LEU A 334 -12.30 10.14 -7.14
CA LEU A 334 -12.41 9.48 -5.83
C LEU A 334 -12.62 10.52 -4.72
N HIS A 335 -11.85 11.60 -4.69
CA HIS A 335 -11.95 12.65 -3.67
C HIS A 335 -13.29 13.42 -3.74
N GLU A 336 -13.85 13.62 -4.91
CA GLU A 336 -15.21 14.17 -5.09
C GLU A 336 -16.30 13.29 -4.44
N ARG A 337 -15.99 12.00 -4.17
CA ARG A 337 -16.85 11.02 -3.48
C ARG A 337 -16.48 10.79 -2.02
N GLY A 338 -15.53 11.54 -1.48
CA GLY A 338 -15.02 11.35 -0.13
C GLY A 338 -14.25 10.04 0.04
N ILE A 339 -13.55 9.60 -1.00
CA ILE A 339 -12.72 8.39 -1.00
C ILE A 339 -11.26 8.80 -1.09
N LEU A 340 -10.47 8.35 -0.12
CA LEU A 340 -9.01 8.33 -0.12
C LEU A 340 -8.56 6.96 -0.64
N HIS A 341 -7.78 6.89 -1.71
CA HIS A 341 -7.25 5.62 -2.20
C HIS A 341 -6.27 4.99 -1.21
N GLY A 342 -5.44 5.82 -0.59
CA GLY A 342 -4.52 5.44 0.48
C GLY A 342 -3.31 4.62 0.05
N ASP A 343 -3.27 4.20 -1.23
CA ASP A 343 -2.19 3.39 -1.81
C ASP A 343 -1.90 3.78 -3.27
N LEU A 344 -1.89 5.10 -3.55
CA LEU A 344 -1.61 5.63 -4.87
C LEU A 344 -0.12 5.46 -5.20
N TYR A 345 0.20 4.32 -5.79
CA TYR A 345 1.51 3.86 -6.22
C TYR A 345 1.50 3.42 -7.68
N ALA A 346 2.65 3.42 -8.32
CA ALA A 346 2.78 2.92 -9.68
C ALA A 346 2.54 1.40 -9.79
N HIS A 347 2.86 0.63 -8.75
CA HIS A 347 2.58 -0.82 -8.75
C HIS A 347 1.07 -1.16 -8.67
N ASN A 348 0.23 -0.19 -8.31
CA ASN A 348 -1.24 -0.28 -8.34
C ASN A 348 -1.84 0.32 -9.62
N LEU A 349 -0.99 0.75 -10.56
CA LEU A 349 -1.38 1.22 -11.88
C LEU A 349 -1.09 0.14 -12.92
N LEU A 350 -2.09 -0.16 -13.73
CA LEU A 350 -1.92 -0.91 -14.97
C LEU A 350 -1.76 0.07 -16.13
N HIS A 351 -0.76 -0.12 -16.97
CA HIS A 351 -0.58 0.68 -18.18
C HIS A 351 -0.63 -0.19 -19.43
N SER A 352 -1.12 0.39 -20.52
CA SER A 352 -1.21 -0.31 -21.79
C SER A 352 0.17 -0.39 -22.46
N LEU A 353 0.53 -1.59 -22.92
CA LEU A 353 1.68 -1.83 -23.80
C LEU A 353 1.37 -1.63 -25.29
N LEU A 354 0.11 -1.38 -25.63
CA LEU A 354 -0.31 -1.20 -27.02
C LEU A 354 0.26 0.11 -27.57
N HIS A 355 0.88 0.04 -28.74
CA HIS A 355 1.54 1.18 -29.39
C HIS A 355 0.59 2.04 -30.24
N SER A 356 -0.72 1.76 -30.24
CA SER A 356 -1.68 2.63 -30.91
C SER A 356 -1.71 4.00 -30.26
N VAL A 357 -1.83 5.06 -31.06
CA VAL A 357 -1.86 6.45 -30.55
C VAL A 357 -2.96 6.66 -29.50
N GLN A 358 -4.05 5.90 -29.57
CA GLN A 358 -5.20 5.98 -28.66
C GLN A 358 -4.97 5.27 -27.33
N GLU A 359 -4.09 4.26 -27.26
CA GLU A 359 -3.82 3.45 -26.06
C GLU A 359 -2.50 3.84 -25.39
N GLN A 360 -1.64 4.60 -26.08
CA GLN A 360 -0.35 5.01 -25.53
C GLN A 360 -0.54 5.90 -24.30
N GLY A 361 0.00 5.44 -23.17
CA GLY A 361 -0.11 6.15 -21.89
C GLY A 361 -1.45 5.94 -21.16
N ARG A 362 -2.38 5.12 -21.66
CA ARG A 362 -3.59 4.78 -20.93
C ARG A 362 -3.25 4.03 -19.64
N VAL A 363 -3.82 4.49 -18.52
CA VAL A 363 -3.63 3.88 -17.19
C VAL A 363 -4.95 3.54 -16.54
N LEU A 364 -4.93 2.50 -15.70
CA LEU A 364 -6.04 2.09 -14.85
C LEU A 364 -5.52 1.97 -13.42
N LEU A 365 -6.11 2.73 -12.50
CA LEU A 365 -5.86 2.61 -11.07
C LEU A 365 -6.74 1.51 -10.48
N GLY A 366 -6.14 0.62 -9.72
CA GLY A 366 -6.80 -0.50 -9.03
C GLY A 366 -6.35 -0.61 -7.58
N ASP A 367 -6.67 -1.73 -6.98
CA ASP A 367 -6.33 -2.11 -5.59
C ASP A 367 -6.81 -1.11 -4.54
N PHE A 368 -8.09 -1.24 -4.16
CA PHE A 368 -8.72 -0.45 -3.10
C PHE A 368 -8.51 -1.02 -1.68
N GLY A 369 -7.55 -1.94 -1.49
CA GLY A 369 -7.29 -2.59 -0.21
C GLY A 369 -6.99 -1.62 0.94
N ALA A 370 -6.32 -0.51 0.65
CA ALA A 370 -5.98 0.55 1.60
C ALA A 370 -6.98 1.71 1.62
N ALA A 371 -7.99 1.68 0.76
CA ALA A 371 -8.88 2.81 0.61
C ALA A 371 -9.73 3.05 1.85
N SER A 372 -10.01 4.31 2.12
CA SER A 372 -10.75 4.75 3.29
C SER A 372 -11.73 5.85 2.91
N CYS A 373 -12.84 5.95 3.63
CA CYS A 373 -13.87 6.95 3.38
C CYS A 373 -13.79 8.08 4.39
N TYR A 374 -14.12 9.30 3.96
CA TYR A 374 -14.20 10.47 4.82
C TYR A 374 -15.44 11.31 4.52
N ASP A 375 -15.84 12.16 5.46
CA ASP A 375 -16.98 13.05 5.27
C ASP A 375 -16.55 14.30 4.49
N GLY A 376 -17.09 14.46 3.29
CA GLY A 376 -16.86 15.64 2.47
C GLY A 376 -17.56 16.92 3.00
N ALA A 377 -18.50 16.79 3.97
CA ALA A 377 -19.11 17.94 4.61
C ALA A 377 -18.16 18.68 5.57
N ASP A 378 -17.22 17.95 6.19
CA ASP A 378 -16.07 18.53 6.90
C ASP A 378 -15.00 18.97 5.89
N ARG A 379 -15.19 20.16 5.32
CA ARG A 379 -14.34 20.67 4.24
C ARG A 379 -12.87 20.82 4.63
N GLU A 380 -12.58 21.20 5.87
CA GLU A 380 -11.20 21.39 6.31
C GLU A 380 -10.48 20.04 6.39
N ARG A 381 -11.10 19.05 7.04
CA ARG A 381 -10.56 17.70 7.16
C ARG A 381 -10.46 17.01 5.79
N ALA A 382 -11.47 17.14 4.96
CA ALA A 382 -11.47 16.62 3.59
C ALA A 382 -10.31 17.19 2.78
N ALA A 383 -10.10 18.52 2.82
CA ALA A 383 -8.97 19.15 2.15
C ALA A 383 -7.62 18.63 2.64
N ARG A 384 -7.43 18.43 3.95
CA ARG A 384 -6.19 17.89 4.51
C ARG A 384 -5.96 16.45 4.06
N LEU A 385 -6.98 15.59 4.06
CA LEU A 385 -6.90 14.20 3.59
C LEU A 385 -6.55 14.14 2.10
N GLU A 386 -7.21 14.96 1.28
CA GLU A 386 -6.86 15.09 -0.15
C GLU A 386 -5.40 15.48 -0.33
N ARG A 387 -4.91 16.48 0.42
CA ARG A 387 -3.52 16.96 0.32
C ARG A 387 -2.47 15.95 0.78
N LEU A 388 -2.84 14.97 1.63
CA LEU A 388 -1.95 13.83 1.92
C LEU A 388 -1.77 12.96 0.67
N GLU A 389 -2.85 12.63 -0.03
CA GLU A 389 -2.78 11.81 -1.24
C GLU A 389 -2.18 12.57 -2.44
N VAL A 390 -2.34 13.89 -2.51
CA VAL A 390 -1.61 14.74 -3.47
C VAL A 390 -0.10 14.54 -3.34
N ARG A 391 0.43 14.31 -2.14
CA ARG A 391 1.84 13.97 -1.99
C ARG A 391 2.18 12.62 -2.63
N ALA A 392 1.32 11.60 -2.50
CA ALA A 392 1.53 10.32 -3.19
C ALA A 392 1.57 10.51 -4.71
N PHE A 393 0.65 11.32 -5.25
CA PHE A 393 0.68 11.72 -6.66
C PHE A 393 1.97 12.46 -7.03
N GLY A 394 2.45 13.39 -6.20
CA GLY A 394 3.74 14.09 -6.41
C GLY A 394 4.92 13.13 -6.47
N CYS A 395 4.95 12.11 -5.59
CA CYS A 395 5.95 11.04 -5.62
C CYS A 395 5.92 10.26 -6.94
N LEU A 396 4.72 9.86 -7.38
CA LEU A 396 4.51 9.17 -8.64
C LEU A 396 4.94 10.04 -9.83
N LEU A 397 4.56 11.32 -9.84
CA LEU A 397 4.92 12.26 -10.92
C LEU A 397 6.43 12.44 -11.02
N GLU A 398 7.14 12.60 -9.90
CA GLU A 398 8.60 12.67 -9.84
C GLU A 398 9.24 11.40 -10.43
N GLU A 399 8.72 10.22 -10.08
CA GLU A 399 9.21 8.92 -10.58
C GLU A 399 8.99 8.74 -12.09
N LEU A 400 7.87 9.20 -12.62
CA LEU A 400 7.55 9.17 -14.04
C LEU A 400 8.39 10.16 -14.85
N LEU A 401 8.56 11.39 -14.35
CA LEU A 401 9.41 12.42 -14.97
C LEU A 401 10.86 11.98 -15.07
N ALA A 402 11.39 11.30 -14.04
CA ALA A 402 12.74 10.75 -14.06
C ALA A 402 12.97 9.69 -15.14
N ARG A 403 11.91 9.19 -15.78
CA ARG A 403 11.93 8.18 -16.86
C ARG A 403 11.55 8.74 -18.23
N CYS A 404 11.43 10.06 -18.32
CA CYS A 404 11.19 10.76 -19.58
C CYS A 404 12.47 11.45 -20.05
N HIS A 405 12.65 11.61 -21.35
CA HIS A 405 13.84 12.29 -21.87
C HIS A 405 13.88 13.78 -21.46
N PRO A 406 15.01 14.30 -20.97
CA PRO A 406 15.08 15.57 -20.21
C PRO A 406 14.92 16.87 -21.03
N ASN A 407 14.76 16.83 -22.36
CA ASN A 407 14.90 18.02 -23.22
C ASN A 407 13.56 18.63 -23.67
N ASP A 408 12.47 18.39 -22.96
CA ASP A 408 11.17 18.92 -23.35
C ASP A 408 10.77 20.07 -22.39
N GLU A 409 10.65 21.30 -22.93
CA GLU A 409 10.23 22.49 -22.16
C GLU A 409 8.84 22.31 -21.52
N ALA A 410 7.96 21.54 -22.17
CA ALA A 410 6.65 21.21 -21.63
C ALA A 410 6.72 20.43 -20.30
N LEU A 411 7.77 19.66 -20.07
CA LEU A 411 7.96 18.93 -18.82
C LEU A 411 8.34 19.86 -17.65
N GLY A 412 8.85 21.06 -17.89
CA GLY A 412 9.21 22.04 -16.85
C GLY A 412 8.04 22.39 -15.95
N ALA A 413 6.84 22.56 -16.52
CA ALA A 413 5.62 22.82 -15.74
C ALA A 413 5.19 21.62 -14.87
N LEU A 414 5.42 20.38 -15.34
CA LEU A 414 5.16 19.16 -14.56
C LEU A 414 6.17 18.98 -13.43
N HIS A 415 7.44 19.33 -13.62
CA HIS A 415 8.44 19.34 -12.55
C HIS A 415 8.05 20.31 -11.44
N SER A 416 7.65 21.56 -11.78
CA SER A 416 7.16 22.54 -10.81
C SER A 416 5.91 22.01 -10.08
N LEU A 417 5.00 21.37 -10.79
CA LEU A 417 3.81 20.76 -10.18
C LEU A 417 4.18 19.65 -9.19
N ALA A 418 5.16 18.80 -9.53
CA ALA A 418 5.64 17.74 -8.63
C ALA A 418 6.23 18.34 -7.34
N GLU A 419 7.06 19.40 -7.45
CA GLU A 419 7.62 20.10 -6.29
C GLU A 419 6.52 20.67 -5.38
N GLU A 420 5.48 21.29 -5.95
CA GLU A 420 4.35 21.81 -5.18
C GLU A 420 3.54 20.70 -4.48
N CYS A 421 3.32 19.56 -5.15
CA CYS A 421 2.66 18.39 -4.54
C CYS A 421 3.47 17.82 -3.36
N LEU A 422 4.80 18.02 -3.36
CA LEU A 422 5.71 17.52 -2.34
C LEU A 422 5.99 18.50 -1.19
N LEU A 423 5.40 19.68 -1.18
CA LEU A 423 5.58 20.68 -0.14
C LEU A 423 5.35 20.08 1.26
N ALA A 424 6.17 20.49 2.22
CA ALA A 424 6.06 20.07 3.62
C ALA A 424 4.77 20.59 4.27
N ALA A 425 4.36 21.80 3.96
CA ALA A 425 3.13 22.42 4.44
C ALA A 425 1.92 21.83 3.67
N VAL A 426 1.19 20.93 4.32
CA VAL A 426 0.12 20.11 3.71
C VAL A 426 -0.90 20.97 2.94
N LEU A 427 -1.41 22.04 3.55
CA LEU A 427 -2.43 22.90 2.92
C LEU A 427 -1.90 23.80 1.79
N GLN A 428 -0.59 23.89 1.59
CA GLN A 428 0.00 24.62 0.46
C GLN A 428 0.10 23.76 -0.82
N ARG A 429 -0.12 22.46 -0.72
CA ARG A 429 -0.19 21.58 -1.88
C ARG A 429 -1.44 21.89 -2.70
N PRO A 430 -1.41 21.77 -4.04
CA PRO A 430 -2.60 21.97 -4.88
C PRO A 430 -3.67 20.91 -4.61
N SER A 431 -4.94 21.13 -4.92
CA SER A 431 -6.00 20.13 -4.97
C SER A 431 -5.89 19.26 -6.21
N PHE A 432 -6.53 18.09 -6.23
CA PHE A 432 -6.61 17.31 -7.48
C PHE A 432 -7.38 18.04 -8.58
N ALA A 433 -8.32 18.94 -8.23
CA ALA A 433 -8.99 19.80 -9.20
C ALA A 433 -8.02 20.79 -9.85
N GLU A 434 -7.15 21.43 -9.06
CA GLU A 434 -6.10 22.35 -9.55
C GLU A 434 -5.02 21.57 -10.34
N ILE A 435 -4.62 20.39 -9.86
CA ILE A 435 -3.67 19.52 -10.56
C ILE A 435 -4.20 19.16 -11.94
N ALA A 436 -5.44 18.64 -12.03
CA ALA A 436 -6.05 18.25 -13.29
C ALA A 436 -6.12 19.44 -14.27
N ALA A 437 -6.59 20.61 -13.82
CA ALA A 437 -6.66 21.81 -14.66
C ALA A 437 -5.28 22.24 -15.19
N ARG A 438 -4.24 22.16 -14.37
CA ARG A 438 -2.86 22.52 -14.77
C ARG A 438 -2.28 21.52 -15.76
N ILE A 439 -2.50 20.21 -15.56
CA ILE A 439 -2.06 19.16 -16.48
C ILE A 439 -2.78 19.33 -17.83
N ASP A 440 -4.07 19.60 -17.84
CA ASP A 440 -4.84 19.84 -19.07
C ASP A 440 -4.33 21.07 -19.83
N ALA A 441 -3.94 22.15 -19.12
CA ALA A 441 -3.35 23.33 -19.73
C ALA A 441 -1.99 23.02 -20.39
N VAL A 442 -1.15 22.21 -19.74
CA VAL A 442 0.13 21.75 -20.32
C VAL A 442 -0.11 20.87 -21.55
N ALA A 443 -1.03 19.93 -21.47
CA ALA A 443 -1.38 19.05 -22.60
C ALA A 443 -1.85 19.82 -23.83
N ALA A 444 -2.62 20.89 -23.62
CA ALA A 444 -3.08 21.77 -24.71
C ALA A 444 -1.92 22.47 -25.44
N THR A 445 -0.82 22.76 -24.77
CA THR A 445 0.36 23.36 -25.41
C THR A 445 1.18 22.37 -26.23
N MET A 446 1.20 21.09 -25.82
CA MET A 446 1.91 20.04 -26.54
C MET A 446 1.28 19.65 -27.90
N VAL A 447 -0.01 19.88 -28.04
CA VAL A 447 -0.76 19.56 -29.30
C VAL A 447 -0.51 20.58 -30.42
N VAL A 448 0.09 21.75 -30.13
CA VAL A 448 0.19 22.89 -31.06
C VAL A 448 1.47 22.87 -31.92
N GLU A 449 2.43 21.95 -31.70
CA GLU A 449 3.54 21.84 -32.65
C GLU A 449 3.15 21.00 -33.87
N PRO A 450 2.85 21.62 -35.03
CA PRO A 450 2.72 20.87 -36.27
C PRO A 450 4.10 20.31 -36.62
N VAL A 451 4.14 19.02 -36.89
CA VAL A 451 5.30 18.40 -37.58
C VAL A 451 5.57 19.26 -38.83
N CYS A 452 6.58 20.10 -38.77
CA CYS A 452 7.14 20.72 -39.96
C CYS A 452 7.76 19.60 -40.78
N ALA A 453 7.16 19.34 -41.92
CA ALA A 453 7.53 18.38 -42.95
C ALA A 453 8.94 18.63 -43.53
#